data_6edc9f51ccadc750fa8a92000ce096fe
#
_entry.id   6edc9f51ccadc750fa8a92000ce096fe
#
_cell.length_a   1.000
_cell.length_b   1.000
_cell.length_c   1.000
_cell.angle_alpha   90.00
_cell.angle_beta   90.00
_cell.angle_gamma   90.00
#
_symmetry.space_group_name_H-M   'P 1'
#
loop_
_entity.id
_entity.type
_entity.pdbx_description
1 polymer ?
#
loop_
_entity_poly.entity_id
_entity_poly.type
_entity_poly.pdbx_seq_one_letter_code
_entity_poly.pdbx_strand_id
1 'polypeptide(L)'
;MNQTIAVVFGTFAPMHKGHLDLIERAKLACGQVCVVVSGYDRDRGDRIGLDLTKRFQFAQEQFKEDDLVRVCALDETDLPAYPDGWDLWLERLLDLLNLSEHQVPVFYVSEEEYAQELHIRGYQAHFSPRKFGISATLIREHPQQYQDYIAPAFVDFFAEQE
;
A
#
# COMPACT_ATOMS: atom_id res chain seq x y z
N MET A 1 12.32 -25.54 -0.34
CA MET A 1 11.68 -24.73 0.71
C MET A 1 11.01 -23.51 0.11
N ASN A 2 9.79 -23.22 0.56
CA ASN A 2 9.09 -22.04 0.10
C ASN A 2 9.60 -20.80 0.84
N GLN A 3 9.78 -19.72 0.09
CA GLN A 3 10.19 -18.42 0.61
C GLN A 3 8.97 -17.52 0.70
N THR A 4 8.73 -16.92 1.85
CA THR A 4 7.62 -15.99 2.01
C THR A 4 8.01 -14.59 1.54
N ILE A 5 7.08 -13.92 0.87
CA ILE A 5 7.20 -12.52 0.43
C ILE A 5 6.07 -11.76 1.08
N ALA A 6 6.40 -10.79 1.92
CA ALA A 6 5.37 -9.94 2.50
C ALA A 6 4.78 -9.00 1.43
N VAL A 7 3.49 -8.76 1.49
CA VAL A 7 2.80 -7.85 0.58
C VAL A 7 1.98 -6.85 1.40
N VAL A 8 2.21 -5.57 1.18
CA VAL A 8 1.43 -4.49 1.77
C VAL A 8 0.89 -3.66 0.63
N PHE A 9 -0.42 -3.55 0.52
CA PHE A 9 -1.05 -2.77 -0.54
C PHE A 9 -1.90 -1.65 0.04
N GLY A 10 -2.10 -0.62 -0.75
CA GLY A 10 -2.95 0.48 -0.35
C GLY A 10 -2.95 1.60 -1.37
N THR A 11 -3.81 2.59 -1.14
CA THR A 11 -3.89 3.78 -1.97
C THR A 11 -2.71 4.72 -1.70
N PHE A 12 -2.29 4.83 -0.45
CA PHE A 12 -1.17 5.69 0.00
C PHE A 12 -1.32 7.14 -0.46
N ALA A 13 -2.42 7.75 -0.11
CA ALA A 13 -2.75 9.11 -0.52
C ALA A 13 -2.96 10.06 0.68
N PRO A 14 -1.90 10.38 1.44
CA PRO A 14 -0.50 9.96 1.30
C PRO A 14 -0.15 8.70 2.11
N MET A 15 1.04 8.19 1.90
CA MET A 15 1.64 7.23 2.83
C MET A 15 1.95 7.95 4.15
N HIS A 16 1.74 7.28 5.27
CA HIS A 16 1.94 7.87 6.59
C HIS A 16 2.59 6.88 7.56
N LYS A 17 2.84 7.34 8.80
CA LYS A 17 3.54 6.53 9.81
C LYS A 17 2.88 5.18 10.08
N GLY A 18 1.56 5.10 10.01
CA GLY A 18 0.85 3.82 10.16
C GLY A 18 1.23 2.82 9.08
N HIS A 19 1.34 3.29 7.83
CA HIS A 19 1.79 2.45 6.72
C HIS A 19 3.26 2.04 6.90
N LEU A 20 4.12 2.99 7.27
CA LEU A 20 5.54 2.70 7.46
C LEU A 20 5.76 1.65 8.54
N ASP A 21 5.01 1.72 9.63
CA ASP A 21 5.08 0.73 10.71
C ASP A 21 4.67 -0.65 10.21
N LEU A 22 3.58 -0.73 9.48
CA LEU A 22 3.09 -2.00 8.92
C LEU A 22 4.10 -2.61 7.94
N ILE A 23 4.64 -1.78 7.05
CA ILE A 23 5.64 -2.20 6.06
C ILE A 23 6.89 -2.72 6.77
N GLU A 24 7.38 -2.03 7.79
CA GLU A 24 8.56 -2.44 8.53
C GLU A 24 8.35 -3.78 9.25
N ARG A 25 7.20 -3.95 9.89
CA ARG A 25 6.87 -5.21 10.56
C ARG A 25 6.76 -6.37 9.58
N ALA A 26 6.15 -6.12 8.41
CA ALA A 26 6.03 -7.12 7.36
C ALA A 26 7.41 -7.52 6.81
N LYS A 27 8.27 -6.53 6.58
CA LYS A 27 9.64 -6.76 6.11
C LYS A 27 10.43 -7.61 7.10
N LEU A 28 10.34 -7.29 8.38
CA LEU A 28 11.05 -8.04 9.42
C LEU A 28 10.54 -9.48 9.54
N ALA A 29 9.24 -9.69 9.36
CA ALA A 29 8.65 -11.02 9.47
C ALA A 29 9.03 -11.95 8.33
N CYS A 30 9.14 -11.42 7.10
CA CYS A 30 9.37 -12.23 5.90
C CYS A 30 10.75 -12.03 5.27
N GLY A 31 11.53 -11.06 5.73
CA GLY A 31 12.85 -10.75 5.18
C GLY A 31 12.80 -9.85 3.94
N GLN A 32 11.64 -9.64 3.36
CA GLN A 32 11.44 -8.75 2.22
C GLN A 32 9.95 -8.42 2.08
N VAL A 33 9.64 -7.28 1.47
CA VAL A 33 8.26 -6.84 1.31
C VAL A 33 8.07 -6.17 -0.06
N CYS A 34 6.91 -6.46 -0.69
CA CYS A 34 6.44 -5.72 -1.86
C CYS A 34 5.37 -4.74 -1.39
N VAL A 35 5.60 -3.46 -1.66
CA VAL A 35 4.63 -2.39 -1.40
C VAL A 35 3.91 -2.12 -2.71
N VAL A 36 2.61 -2.36 -2.74
CA VAL A 36 1.80 -2.19 -3.95
C VAL A 36 0.94 -0.95 -3.80
N VAL A 37 1.24 0.07 -4.60
CA VAL A 37 0.47 1.31 -4.64
C VAL A 37 -0.65 1.11 -5.64
N SER A 38 -1.90 1.14 -5.18
CA SER A 38 -3.05 0.93 -6.05
C SER A 38 -3.85 2.21 -6.23
N GLY A 39 -4.47 2.35 -7.39
CA GLY A 39 -5.28 3.52 -7.66
C GLY A 39 -6.03 3.42 -8.97
N TYR A 40 -6.92 4.39 -9.19
CA TYR A 40 -7.71 4.51 -10.41
C TYR A 40 -7.96 5.97 -10.71
N ASP A 41 -8.40 6.25 -11.95
CA ASP A 41 -8.72 7.61 -12.36
C ASP A 41 -9.78 8.20 -11.45
N ARG A 42 -9.52 9.41 -10.94
CA ARG A 42 -10.43 10.15 -10.05
C ARG A 42 -10.57 9.54 -8.66
N ASP A 43 -9.60 8.74 -8.24
CA ASP A 43 -9.59 8.26 -6.86
C ASP A 43 -9.30 9.42 -5.90
N ARG A 44 -9.25 9.12 -4.60
CA ARG A 44 -9.08 10.14 -3.56
C ARG A 44 -7.78 10.92 -3.71
N GLY A 45 -6.71 10.26 -4.15
CA GLY A 45 -5.42 10.91 -4.38
C GLY A 45 -5.46 11.79 -5.62
N ASP A 46 -6.01 11.29 -6.71
CA ASP A 46 -6.11 12.01 -7.97
C ASP A 46 -6.87 13.34 -7.80
N ARG A 47 -7.92 13.33 -6.99
CA ARG A 47 -8.76 14.52 -6.73
C ARG A 47 -7.99 15.69 -6.12
N ILE A 48 -6.88 15.41 -5.42
CA ILE A 48 -6.04 16.46 -4.84
C ILE A 48 -4.73 16.64 -5.62
N GLY A 49 -4.63 16.06 -6.81
CA GLY A 49 -3.44 16.15 -7.64
C GLY A 49 -2.35 15.14 -7.29
N LEU A 50 -2.62 14.23 -6.36
CA LEU A 50 -1.71 13.16 -5.96
C LEU A 50 -2.15 11.86 -6.66
N ASP A 51 -1.94 11.80 -7.96
CA ASP A 51 -2.36 10.66 -8.78
C ASP A 51 -1.50 9.41 -8.54
N LEU A 52 -1.89 8.30 -9.14
CA LEU A 52 -1.18 7.02 -8.97
C LEU A 52 0.30 7.13 -9.36
N THR A 53 0.61 7.80 -10.47
CA THR A 53 1.98 7.96 -10.93
C THR A 53 2.83 8.69 -9.88
N LYS A 54 2.31 9.78 -9.33
CA LYS A 54 3.03 10.54 -8.29
C LYS A 54 3.19 9.72 -7.01
N ARG A 55 2.13 9.04 -6.58
CA ARG A 55 2.20 8.20 -5.38
C ARG A 55 3.23 7.09 -5.52
N PHE A 56 3.28 6.48 -6.69
CA PHE A 56 4.27 5.46 -7.00
C PHE A 56 5.69 6.02 -6.95
N GLN A 57 5.92 7.18 -7.58
CA GLN A 57 7.22 7.85 -7.57
C GLN A 57 7.66 8.20 -6.15
N PHE A 58 6.76 8.74 -5.34
CA PHE A 58 7.08 9.08 -3.94
C PHE A 58 7.35 7.82 -3.11
N ALA A 59 6.61 6.74 -3.33
CA ALA A 59 6.87 5.48 -2.64
C ALA A 59 8.23 4.90 -3.03
N GLN A 60 8.60 4.97 -4.29
CA GLN A 60 9.94 4.56 -4.74
C GLN A 60 11.03 5.39 -4.07
N GLU A 61 10.84 6.70 -3.98
CA GLU A 61 11.77 7.60 -3.30
C GLU A 61 11.89 7.25 -1.81
N GLN A 62 10.75 6.93 -1.18
CA GLN A 62 10.70 6.61 0.25
C GLN A 62 11.57 5.40 0.60
N PHE A 63 11.64 4.42 -0.28
CA PHE A 63 12.33 3.15 -0.03
C PHE A 63 13.57 2.93 -0.89
N LYS A 64 14.08 3.97 -1.57
CA LYS A 64 15.19 3.83 -2.53
C LYS A 64 16.48 3.25 -1.93
N GLU A 65 16.70 3.44 -0.64
CA GLU A 65 17.89 2.95 0.05
C GLU A 65 17.67 1.58 0.72
N ASP A 66 16.48 1.00 0.58
CA ASP A 66 16.14 -0.26 1.24
C ASP A 66 15.97 -1.37 0.21
N ASP A 67 17.00 -2.21 0.08
CA ASP A 67 17.00 -3.32 -0.89
C ASP A 67 15.98 -4.41 -0.57
N LEU A 68 15.42 -4.41 0.62
CA LEU A 68 14.42 -5.39 1.04
C LEU A 68 12.99 -4.97 0.71
N VAL A 69 12.82 -3.76 0.18
CA VAL A 69 11.51 -3.23 -0.20
C VAL A 69 11.44 -3.03 -1.71
N ARG A 70 10.47 -3.69 -2.32
CA ARG A 70 10.13 -3.50 -3.73
C ARG A 70 8.83 -2.73 -3.82
N VAL A 71 8.74 -1.75 -4.72
CA VAL A 71 7.53 -0.94 -4.90
C VAL A 71 6.94 -1.21 -6.28
N CYS A 72 5.64 -1.47 -6.33
CA CYS A 72 4.88 -1.70 -7.56
C CYS A 72 3.67 -0.78 -7.62
N ALA A 73 3.21 -0.48 -8.82
CA ALA A 73 1.97 0.26 -9.02
C ALA A 73 0.92 -0.64 -9.68
N LEU A 74 -0.30 -0.59 -9.17
CA LEU A 74 -1.43 -1.34 -9.72
C LEU A 74 -2.53 -0.37 -10.12
N ASP A 75 -2.79 -0.27 -11.42
CA ASP A 75 -3.87 0.56 -11.94
C ASP A 75 -5.14 -0.29 -12.01
N GLU A 76 -6.14 0.12 -11.24
CA GLU A 76 -7.41 -0.58 -11.16
C GLU A 76 -8.57 0.14 -11.84
N THR A 77 -8.24 1.13 -12.72
CA THR A 77 -9.23 1.97 -13.40
C THR A 77 -10.27 1.15 -14.17
N ASP A 78 -9.85 0.07 -14.81
CA ASP A 78 -10.73 -0.78 -15.62
C ASP A 78 -11.35 -1.95 -14.85
N LEU A 79 -11.10 -2.03 -13.53
CA LEU A 79 -11.65 -3.12 -12.72
C LEU A 79 -12.99 -2.71 -12.09
N PRO A 80 -13.87 -3.71 -11.84
CA PRO A 80 -15.07 -3.44 -11.04
C PRO A 80 -14.71 -2.91 -9.66
N ALA A 81 -15.54 -2.02 -9.13
CA ALA A 81 -15.31 -1.43 -7.81
C ALA A 81 -15.42 -2.50 -6.72
N TYR A 82 -14.74 -2.23 -5.60
CA TYR A 82 -14.89 -3.04 -4.39
C TYR A 82 -16.38 -3.09 -3.97
N PRO A 83 -16.90 -4.25 -3.54
CA PRO A 83 -16.17 -5.53 -3.35
C PRO A 83 -16.12 -6.45 -4.57
N ASP A 84 -16.76 -6.11 -5.67
CA ASP A 84 -16.94 -7.01 -6.82
C ASP A 84 -15.65 -7.27 -7.59
N GLY A 85 -14.68 -6.37 -7.48
CA GLY A 85 -13.43 -6.48 -8.23
C GLY A 85 -12.35 -7.35 -7.60
N TRP A 86 -12.60 -7.97 -6.43
CA TRP A 86 -11.57 -8.68 -5.68
C TRP A 86 -10.81 -9.73 -6.49
N ASP A 87 -11.50 -10.58 -7.21
CA ASP A 87 -10.85 -11.68 -7.93
C ASP A 87 -9.95 -11.16 -9.05
N LEU A 88 -10.44 -10.21 -9.84
CA LEU A 88 -9.66 -9.61 -10.93
C LEU A 88 -8.51 -8.77 -10.39
N TRP A 89 -8.74 -8.04 -9.31
CA TRP A 89 -7.73 -7.24 -8.66
C TRP A 89 -6.59 -8.13 -8.14
N LEU A 90 -6.93 -9.21 -7.45
CA LEU A 90 -5.94 -10.14 -6.90
C LEU A 90 -5.14 -10.82 -8.01
N GLU A 91 -5.80 -11.22 -9.10
CA GLU A 91 -5.12 -11.78 -10.25
C GLU A 91 -4.08 -10.81 -10.82
N ARG A 92 -4.48 -9.54 -10.98
CA ARG A 92 -3.58 -8.49 -11.47
C ARG A 92 -2.42 -8.26 -10.50
N LEU A 93 -2.70 -8.24 -9.20
CA LEU A 93 -1.68 -8.09 -8.18
C LEU A 93 -0.64 -9.21 -8.27
N LEU A 94 -1.10 -10.46 -8.34
CA LEU A 94 -0.20 -11.61 -8.41
C LEU A 94 0.65 -11.59 -9.68
N ASP A 95 0.09 -11.15 -10.80
CA ASP A 95 0.85 -10.96 -12.04
C ASP A 95 1.95 -9.91 -11.87
N LEU A 96 1.65 -8.81 -11.18
CA LEU A 96 2.64 -7.76 -10.90
C LEU A 96 3.77 -8.26 -10.02
N LEU A 97 3.45 -9.07 -9.01
CA LEU A 97 4.46 -9.61 -8.09
C LEU A 97 5.41 -10.56 -8.81
N ASN A 98 4.92 -11.24 -9.85
CA ASN A 98 5.73 -12.15 -10.66
C ASN A 98 6.53 -13.14 -9.79
N LEU A 99 5.84 -13.78 -8.86
CA LEU A 99 6.46 -14.71 -7.93
C LEU A 99 6.88 -16.00 -8.61
N SER A 100 8.03 -16.57 -8.17
CA SER A 100 8.44 -17.90 -8.62
C SER A 100 7.57 -18.96 -7.92
N GLU A 101 7.65 -20.21 -8.38
CA GLU A 101 6.90 -21.31 -7.79
C GLU A 101 7.31 -21.58 -6.33
N HIS A 102 8.48 -21.10 -5.89
CA HIS A 102 8.98 -21.28 -4.53
C HIS A 102 8.68 -20.08 -3.62
N GLN A 103 8.01 -19.06 -4.14
CA GLN A 103 7.67 -17.87 -3.37
C GLN A 103 6.19 -17.87 -3.05
N VAL A 104 5.87 -17.55 -1.80
CA VAL A 104 4.48 -17.54 -1.30
C VAL A 104 4.19 -16.13 -0.75
N PRO A 105 3.15 -15.46 -1.25
CA PRO A 105 2.79 -14.14 -0.72
C PRO A 105 2.13 -14.27 0.65
N VAL A 106 2.48 -13.35 1.55
CA VAL A 106 1.86 -13.21 2.86
C VAL A 106 1.42 -11.76 3.00
N PHE A 107 0.12 -11.53 3.11
CA PHE A 107 -0.42 -10.17 3.13
C PHE A 107 -0.46 -9.62 4.55
N TYR A 108 -0.11 -8.34 4.68
CA TYR A 108 -0.21 -7.60 5.93
C TYR A 108 -1.16 -6.43 5.70
N VAL A 109 -2.28 -6.44 6.39
CA VAL A 109 -3.38 -5.50 6.14
C VAL A 109 -3.82 -4.81 7.43
N SER A 110 -4.37 -3.61 7.31
CA SER A 110 -4.91 -2.84 8.43
C SER A 110 -6.44 -2.83 8.47
N GLU A 111 -7.08 -3.60 7.60
CA GLU A 111 -8.53 -3.77 7.55
C GLU A 111 -8.84 -5.26 7.73
N GLU A 112 -9.64 -5.59 8.75
CA GLU A 112 -10.00 -6.98 9.03
C GLU A 112 -10.75 -7.62 7.87
N GLU A 113 -11.61 -6.83 7.21
CA GLU A 113 -12.37 -7.29 6.05
C GLU A 113 -11.46 -7.76 4.92
N TYR A 114 -10.34 -7.06 4.69
CA TYR A 114 -9.39 -7.45 3.66
C TYR A 114 -8.71 -8.79 4.00
N ALA A 115 -8.39 -8.99 5.28
CA ALA A 115 -7.83 -10.28 5.71
C ALA A 115 -8.81 -11.42 5.46
N GLN A 116 -10.09 -11.21 5.75
CA GLN A 116 -11.13 -12.20 5.51
C GLN A 116 -11.27 -12.55 4.03
N GLU A 117 -11.28 -11.53 3.17
CA GLU A 117 -11.39 -11.74 1.72
C GLU A 117 -10.19 -12.53 1.17
N LEU A 118 -8.99 -12.27 1.68
CA LEU A 118 -7.79 -12.99 1.27
C LEU A 118 -7.82 -14.44 1.79
N HIS A 119 -8.24 -14.66 3.03
CA HIS A 119 -8.36 -16.01 3.61
C HIS A 119 -9.34 -16.86 2.82
N ILE A 120 -10.49 -16.31 2.43
CA ILE A 120 -11.49 -17.02 1.64
C ILE A 120 -10.88 -17.54 0.32
N ARG A 121 -9.93 -16.79 -0.24
CA ARG A 121 -9.27 -17.13 -1.48
C ARG A 121 -8.02 -17.98 -1.31
N GLY A 122 -7.75 -18.42 -0.06
CA GLY A 122 -6.66 -19.35 0.23
C GLY A 122 -5.31 -18.70 0.51
N TYR A 123 -5.27 -17.40 0.78
CA TYR A 123 -4.02 -16.67 1.05
C TYR A 123 -3.83 -16.41 2.54
N GLN A 124 -2.56 -16.37 2.97
CA GLN A 124 -2.22 -15.95 4.32
C GLN A 124 -2.32 -14.43 4.41
N ALA A 125 -2.99 -13.95 5.45
CA ALA A 125 -3.12 -12.52 5.68
C ALA A 125 -3.12 -12.25 7.19
N HIS A 126 -2.36 -11.25 7.60
CA HIS A 126 -2.26 -10.82 8.99
C HIS A 126 -2.90 -9.44 9.12
N PHE A 127 -3.92 -9.36 9.97
CA PHE A 127 -4.56 -8.10 10.29
C PHE A 127 -3.85 -7.43 11.46
N SER A 128 -3.55 -6.14 11.31
CA SER A 128 -3.03 -5.29 12.40
C SER A 128 -3.86 -4.03 12.44
N PRO A 129 -4.46 -3.67 13.59
CA PRO A 129 -5.22 -2.42 13.71
C PRO A 129 -4.36 -1.20 13.39
N ARG A 130 -4.99 -0.14 12.91
CA ARG A 130 -4.30 1.12 12.64
C ARG A 130 -3.68 1.66 13.92
N LYS A 131 -2.45 2.16 13.79
CA LYS A 131 -1.71 2.77 14.90
C LYS A 131 -1.67 4.28 14.75
N PHE A 132 -1.36 4.97 15.84
CA PHE A 132 -1.14 6.42 15.91
C PHE A 132 -2.41 7.26 15.73
N GLY A 133 -3.58 6.66 15.62
CA GLY A 133 -4.82 7.41 15.40
C GLY A 133 -4.83 8.25 14.14
N ILE A 134 -4.05 7.87 13.12
CA ILE A 134 -3.88 8.63 11.89
C ILE A 134 -4.53 7.90 10.71
N SER A 135 -5.06 8.67 9.77
CA SER A 135 -5.55 8.13 8.50
C SER A 135 -5.16 9.08 7.36
N ALA A 136 -5.13 8.55 6.14
CA ALA A 136 -4.87 9.39 4.97
C ALA A 136 -5.94 10.46 4.80
N THR A 137 -7.20 10.15 5.14
CA THR A 137 -8.30 11.12 5.10
C THR A 137 -8.04 12.32 5.99
N LEU A 138 -7.63 12.08 7.25
CA LEU A 138 -7.29 13.16 8.18
C LEU A 138 -6.16 14.03 7.64
N ILE A 139 -5.15 13.41 7.06
CA ILE A 139 -4.02 14.15 6.49
C ILE A 139 -4.46 15.00 5.30
N ARG A 140 -5.28 14.45 4.39
CA ARG A 140 -5.76 15.22 3.25
C ARG A 140 -6.60 16.42 3.67
N GLU A 141 -7.38 16.28 4.74
CA GLU A 141 -8.22 17.36 5.27
C GLU A 141 -7.42 18.40 6.04
N HIS A 142 -6.36 17.96 6.75
CA HIS A 142 -5.58 18.83 7.64
C HIS A 142 -4.08 18.54 7.51
N PRO A 143 -3.48 18.76 6.32
CA PRO A 143 -2.08 18.34 6.09
C PRO A 143 -1.07 19.03 6.99
N GLN A 144 -1.29 20.30 7.35
CA GLN A 144 -0.37 21.02 8.21
C GLN A 144 -0.42 20.50 9.65
N GLN A 145 -1.62 20.15 10.12
CA GLN A 145 -1.82 19.64 11.47
C GLN A 145 -1.14 18.27 11.66
N TYR A 146 -1.16 17.43 10.63
CA TYR A 146 -0.65 16.06 10.69
C TYR A 146 0.65 15.87 9.90
N GLN A 147 1.36 16.96 9.61
CA GLN A 147 2.58 16.94 8.81
C GLN A 147 3.60 15.91 9.33
N ASP A 148 3.75 15.81 10.64
CA ASP A 148 4.72 14.90 11.25
C ASP A 148 4.41 13.42 11.04
N TYR A 149 3.18 13.10 10.63
CA TYR A 149 2.76 11.74 10.36
C TYR A 149 2.89 11.33 8.90
N ILE A 150 3.17 12.29 8.02
CA ILE A 150 3.32 12.00 6.58
C ILE A 150 4.69 11.34 6.34
N ALA A 151 4.71 10.29 5.49
CA ALA A 151 5.98 9.69 5.09
C ALA A 151 6.88 10.75 4.46
N PRO A 152 8.19 10.81 4.82
CA PRO A 152 9.07 11.91 4.39
C PRO A 152 9.04 12.22 2.90
N ALA A 153 9.00 11.21 2.03
CA ALA A 153 8.99 11.43 0.57
C ALA A 153 7.71 12.10 0.07
N PHE A 154 6.62 12.10 0.86
CA PHE A 154 5.33 12.68 0.49
C PHE A 154 5.13 14.09 1.07
N VAL A 155 6.00 14.53 1.97
CA VAL A 155 5.80 15.80 2.73
C VAL A 155 5.76 17.00 1.81
N ASP A 156 6.69 17.10 0.87
CA ASP A 156 6.83 18.28 0.01
C ASP A 156 5.60 18.52 -0.87
N PHE A 157 4.90 17.45 -1.26
CA PHE A 157 3.66 17.59 -2.02
C PHE A 157 2.64 18.45 -1.26
N PHE A 158 2.50 18.23 0.05
CA PHE A 158 1.54 18.95 0.88
C PHE A 158 2.04 20.32 1.32
N ALA A 159 3.35 20.53 1.37
CA ALA A 159 3.94 21.81 1.71
C ALA A 159 3.67 22.87 0.63
N GLU A 160 3.50 22.45 -0.62
CA GLU A 160 3.23 23.33 -1.77
C GLU A 160 1.75 23.70 -1.91
N GLN A 161 0.89 23.09 -1.09
CA GLN A 161 -0.56 23.31 -1.15
C GLN A 161 -1.02 24.19 -0.02
N GLU A 162 -0.90 25.50 -0.21
CA GLU A 162 -1.44 26.48 0.74
C GLU A 162 -2.79 27.00 0.28
#